data_0c07a493dd9810661b989553c4cee255
#
_entry.id   0c07a493dd9810661b989553c4cee255
#
_cell.length_a   1.000
_cell.length_b   1.000
_cell.length_c   1.000
_cell.angle_alpha   90.00
_cell.angle_beta   90.00
_cell.angle_gamma   90.00
#
_symmetry.space_group_name_H-M   'P 1'
#
loop_
_entity.id
_entity.type
_entity.pdbx_description
1 polymer ?
#
loop_
_entity_poly.entity_id
_entity_poly.type
_entity_poly.pdbx_seq_one_letter_code
_entity_poly.pdbx_strand_id
1 'polypeptide(L)'
;MTYILKIKPARAENRHGNELEYYPSEQEELVEEALRKLACDRLNGVYLGPGAGVQFTMYELREEHRKRGHSMSHDELKRSLLICRSAGLYIERKGGEREVILDSSIFPTVMISSRRDWKADPKNARCYVQFNPLVTASIEVLTFRQFDYETLMSYSCQLSRWLHKRLYHNYVNAEILNTYHFLLKSVKRDSGLLNNERISQDMKYLEQTLEELNKKNIIYGFQKEIRRGKYNRIDDVLYKLMPSIEFTNEMKKANKRAADIHTKSPARLPAHRKL
;
A
#
# COMPACT_ATOMS: atom_id res chain seq x y z
N MET A 1 6.92 3.23 22.05
CA MET A 1 7.36 2.32 20.98
C MET A 1 7.52 3.13 19.70
N THR A 2 8.70 3.11 19.09
CA THR A 2 9.03 3.90 17.88
C THR A 2 9.41 2.95 16.76
N TYR A 3 8.94 3.25 15.55
CA TYR A 3 9.33 2.55 14.34
C TYR A 3 10.15 3.46 13.44
N ILE A 4 11.25 2.94 12.92
CA ILE A 4 12.07 3.60 11.91
C ILE A 4 11.89 2.83 10.61
N LEU A 5 11.40 3.51 9.59
CA LEU A 5 11.25 2.98 8.24
C LEU A 5 12.25 3.68 7.33
N LYS A 6 13.06 2.89 6.60
CA LYS A 6 13.96 3.40 5.57
C LYS A 6 13.73 2.63 4.28
N ILE A 7 13.61 3.34 3.18
CA ILE A 7 13.53 2.77 1.84
C ILE A 7 14.87 3.02 1.15
N LYS A 8 15.53 1.96 0.70
CA LYS A 8 16.75 2.04 -0.11
C LYS A 8 16.34 1.96 -1.58
N PRO A 9 16.88 2.82 -2.47
CA PRO A 9 16.52 2.77 -3.88
C PRO A 9 16.99 1.48 -4.53
N ALA A 10 16.25 1.05 -5.54
CA ALA A 10 16.71 0.05 -6.48
C ALA A 10 17.77 0.64 -7.40
N ARG A 11 18.83 -0.10 -7.69
CA ARG A 11 19.78 0.27 -8.74
C ARG A 11 19.46 -0.51 -10.00
N ALA A 12 19.27 0.18 -11.09
CA ALA A 12 18.99 -0.42 -12.39
C ALA A 12 19.66 0.38 -13.51
N GLU A 13 20.12 -0.33 -14.52
CA GLU A 13 20.66 0.29 -15.73
C GLU A 13 19.54 0.94 -16.55
N ASN A 14 19.76 2.15 -17.00
CA ASN A 14 18.90 2.78 -17.99
C ASN A 14 19.17 2.23 -19.39
N ARG A 15 18.41 2.72 -20.40
CA ARG A 15 18.59 2.31 -21.83
C ARG A 15 19.95 2.66 -22.42
N HIS A 16 20.75 3.48 -21.74
CA HIS A 16 22.08 3.93 -22.15
C HIS A 16 23.20 3.23 -21.38
N GLY A 17 22.88 2.22 -20.54
CA GLY A 17 23.87 1.50 -19.74
C GLY A 17 24.34 2.24 -18.47
N ASN A 18 23.73 3.36 -18.13
CA ASN A 18 24.05 4.09 -16.89
C ASN A 18 23.24 3.53 -15.71
N GLU A 19 23.91 3.26 -14.60
CA GLU A 19 23.27 2.86 -13.36
C GLU A 19 22.56 4.07 -12.74
N LEU A 20 21.26 3.93 -12.49
CA LEU A 20 20.43 4.95 -11.85
C LEU A 20 19.71 4.37 -10.62
N GLU A 21 19.45 5.25 -9.67
CA GLU A 21 18.67 4.91 -8.47
C GLU A 21 17.19 5.20 -8.68
N TYR A 22 16.35 4.21 -8.38
CA TYR A 22 14.91 4.29 -8.51
C TYR A 22 14.24 3.97 -7.18
N TYR A 23 13.49 4.92 -6.63
CA TYR A 23 12.59 4.64 -5.53
C TYR A 23 11.27 4.05 -6.07
N PRO A 24 10.69 3.04 -5.39
CA PRO A 24 9.34 2.60 -5.73
C PRO A 24 8.36 3.78 -5.73
N SER A 25 7.55 3.85 -6.75
CA SER A 25 6.65 4.97 -7.04
C SER A 25 5.21 4.49 -7.18
N GLU A 26 4.33 5.33 -7.68
CA GLU A 26 2.94 5.01 -7.99
C GLU A 26 2.81 3.78 -8.90
N GLN A 27 3.70 3.62 -9.86
CA GLN A 27 3.68 2.51 -10.80
C GLN A 27 3.93 1.17 -10.11
N GLU A 28 4.89 1.13 -9.19
CA GLU A 28 5.21 -0.07 -8.39
C GLU A 28 4.09 -0.39 -7.40
N GLU A 29 3.42 0.63 -6.82
CA GLU A 29 2.23 0.43 -5.99
C GLU A 29 1.10 -0.24 -6.78
N LEU A 30 0.79 0.26 -7.98
CA LEU A 30 -0.25 -0.31 -8.83
C LEU A 30 0.05 -1.76 -9.22
N VAL A 31 1.32 -2.08 -9.51
CA VAL A 31 1.76 -3.46 -9.80
C VAL A 31 1.57 -4.36 -8.57
N GLU A 32 1.95 -3.89 -7.37
CA GLU A 32 1.75 -4.65 -6.14
C GLU A 32 0.28 -4.95 -5.88
N GLU A 33 -0.61 -3.96 -6.02
CA GLU A 33 -2.04 -4.14 -5.81
C GLU A 33 -2.67 -5.10 -6.83
N ALA A 34 -2.26 -5.02 -8.11
CA ALA A 34 -2.71 -5.95 -9.13
C ALA A 34 -2.27 -7.38 -8.84
N LEU A 35 -1.03 -7.58 -8.36
CA LEU A 35 -0.54 -8.90 -7.95
C LEU A 35 -1.28 -9.46 -6.73
N ARG A 36 -1.59 -8.63 -5.75
CA ARG A 36 -2.42 -9.00 -4.59
C ARG A 36 -3.82 -9.44 -5.04
N LYS A 37 -4.41 -8.72 -6.00
CA LYS A 37 -5.70 -9.08 -6.60
C LYS A 37 -5.64 -10.43 -7.31
N LEU A 38 -4.61 -10.64 -8.14
CA LEU A 38 -4.40 -11.92 -8.82
C LEU A 38 -4.17 -13.09 -7.85
N ALA A 39 -3.51 -12.84 -6.70
CA ALA A 39 -3.34 -13.85 -5.66
C ALA A 39 -4.66 -14.27 -5.00
N CYS A 40 -5.59 -13.33 -4.83
CA CYS A 40 -6.92 -13.59 -4.28
C CYS A 40 -7.85 -14.24 -5.31
N ASP A 41 -7.71 -13.84 -6.59
CA ASP A 41 -8.52 -14.38 -7.68
C ASP A 41 -7.95 -15.71 -8.18
N ARG A 42 -8.83 -16.61 -8.60
CA ARG A 42 -8.47 -17.85 -9.30
C ARG A 42 -7.50 -18.78 -8.57
N LEU A 43 -7.33 -18.65 -7.26
CA LEU A 43 -6.42 -19.47 -6.48
C LEU A 43 -4.96 -19.42 -6.97
N ASN A 44 -4.54 -18.30 -7.55
CA ASN A 44 -3.16 -18.08 -7.99
C ASN A 44 -2.20 -17.74 -6.82
N GLY A 45 -2.73 -17.54 -5.62
CA GLY A 45 -1.93 -17.43 -4.41
C GLY A 45 -1.24 -18.76 -4.09
N VAL A 46 0.05 -18.71 -3.86
CA VAL A 46 0.88 -19.91 -3.59
C VAL A 46 1.83 -19.65 -2.43
N TYR A 47 2.21 -20.71 -1.76
CA TYR A 47 3.34 -20.71 -0.83
C TYR A 47 4.52 -21.42 -1.49
N LEU A 48 5.66 -20.74 -1.63
CA LEU A 48 6.93 -21.34 -1.97
C LEU A 48 7.84 -21.28 -0.75
N GLY A 49 8.08 -22.45 -0.14
CA GLY A 49 8.71 -22.50 1.17
C GLY A 49 7.88 -21.77 2.23
N PRO A 50 8.49 -20.92 3.06
CA PRO A 50 7.79 -20.19 4.12
C PRO A 50 7.09 -18.93 3.64
N GLY A 51 7.15 -18.57 2.36
CA GLY A 51 6.69 -17.28 1.86
C GLY A 51 5.42 -17.35 1.02
N ALA A 52 4.44 -16.51 1.33
CA ALA A 52 3.28 -16.30 0.49
C ALA A 52 3.65 -15.53 -0.78
N GLY A 53 3.05 -15.88 -1.89
CA GLY A 53 3.32 -15.26 -3.19
C GLY A 53 2.19 -15.48 -4.18
N VAL A 54 2.45 -15.16 -5.43
CA VAL A 54 1.49 -15.31 -6.53
C VAL A 54 2.17 -15.83 -7.78
N GLN A 55 1.53 -16.80 -8.44
CA GLN A 55 1.86 -17.22 -9.79
C GLN A 55 0.95 -16.51 -10.78
N PHE A 56 1.53 -15.97 -11.84
CA PHE A 56 0.79 -15.22 -12.85
C PHE A 56 1.52 -15.28 -14.19
N THR A 57 0.88 -14.79 -15.23
CA THR A 57 1.53 -14.48 -16.50
C THR A 57 1.63 -12.97 -16.68
N MET A 58 2.63 -12.49 -17.41
CA MET A 58 2.71 -11.06 -17.74
C MET A 58 1.49 -10.57 -18.53
N TYR A 59 0.82 -11.48 -19.24
CA TYR A 59 -0.45 -11.20 -19.91
C TYR A 59 -1.57 -10.92 -18.89
N GLU A 60 -1.74 -11.76 -17.85
CA GLU A 60 -2.75 -11.56 -16.80
C GLU A 60 -2.52 -10.25 -16.05
N LEU A 61 -1.28 -9.97 -15.68
CA LEU A 61 -0.92 -8.72 -14.99
C LEU A 61 -1.24 -7.49 -15.85
N ARG A 62 -0.88 -7.53 -17.14
CA ARG A 62 -1.16 -6.45 -18.08
C ARG A 62 -2.66 -6.24 -18.29
N GLU A 63 -3.43 -7.33 -18.44
CA GLU A 63 -4.89 -7.25 -18.61
C GLU A 63 -5.56 -6.71 -17.35
N GLU A 64 -5.07 -7.05 -16.17
CA GLU A 64 -5.60 -6.49 -14.93
C GLU A 64 -5.40 -4.97 -14.86
N HIS A 65 -4.21 -4.48 -15.22
CA HIS A 65 -3.95 -3.04 -15.34
C HIS A 65 -4.86 -2.38 -16.38
N ARG A 66 -5.00 -2.97 -17.57
CA ARG A 66 -5.82 -2.44 -18.66
C ARG A 66 -7.29 -2.29 -18.25
N LYS A 67 -7.85 -3.26 -17.54
CA LYS A 67 -9.23 -3.24 -17.04
C LYS A 67 -9.47 -2.06 -16.09
N ARG A 68 -8.42 -1.55 -15.43
CA ARG A 68 -8.49 -0.44 -14.48
C ARG A 68 -8.10 0.91 -15.08
N GLY A 69 -7.95 0.97 -16.41
CA GLY A 69 -7.57 2.20 -17.10
C GLY A 69 -6.06 2.52 -17.06
N HIS A 70 -5.24 1.60 -16.54
CA HIS A 70 -3.80 1.74 -16.50
C HIS A 70 -3.17 0.96 -17.65
N SER A 71 -2.51 1.65 -18.59
CA SER A 71 -1.82 0.99 -19.71
C SER A 71 -0.34 0.88 -19.39
N MET A 72 0.16 -0.35 -19.34
CA MET A 72 1.59 -0.63 -19.13
C MET A 72 2.09 -1.62 -20.17
N SER A 73 3.26 -1.33 -20.73
CA SER A 73 3.98 -2.26 -21.62
C SER A 73 4.59 -3.41 -20.82
N HIS A 74 4.96 -4.48 -21.52
CA HIS A 74 5.68 -5.60 -20.91
C HIS A 74 7.00 -5.17 -20.23
N ASP A 75 7.74 -4.27 -20.86
CA ASP A 75 9.03 -3.80 -20.35
C ASP A 75 8.86 -2.90 -19.10
N GLU A 76 7.79 -2.09 -19.05
CA GLU A 76 7.44 -1.30 -17.86
C GLU A 76 7.05 -2.19 -16.70
N LEU A 77 6.18 -3.19 -16.91
CA LEU A 77 5.80 -4.17 -15.88
C LEU A 77 7.03 -4.93 -15.37
N LYS A 78 7.87 -5.43 -16.28
CA LYS A 78 9.13 -6.09 -15.91
C LYS A 78 10.02 -5.17 -15.07
N ARG A 79 10.17 -3.92 -15.47
CA ARG A 79 10.98 -2.93 -14.75
C ARG A 79 10.43 -2.69 -13.35
N SER A 80 9.11 -2.49 -13.20
CA SER A 80 8.49 -2.30 -11.88
C SER A 80 8.67 -3.51 -10.96
N LEU A 81 8.55 -4.73 -11.48
CA LEU A 81 8.84 -5.96 -10.70
C LEU A 81 10.29 -5.99 -10.22
N LEU A 82 11.25 -5.60 -11.05
CA LEU A 82 12.67 -5.57 -10.70
C LEU A 82 12.98 -4.43 -9.72
N ILE A 83 12.32 -3.27 -9.83
CA ILE A 83 12.43 -2.19 -8.84
C ILE A 83 11.92 -2.67 -7.48
N CYS A 84 10.74 -3.29 -7.41
CA CYS A 84 10.21 -3.86 -6.17
C CYS A 84 11.10 -4.97 -5.57
N ARG A 85 11.82 -5.73 -6.41
CA ARG A 85 12.77 -6.75 -5.98
C ARG A 85 14.05 -6.14 -5.40
N SER A 86 14.54 -5.05 -5.97
CA SER A 86 15.87 -4.49 -5.66
C SER A 86 15.81 -3.35 -4.65
N ALA A 87 14.66 -2.68 -4.50
CA ALA A 87 14.46 -1.66 -3.49
C ALA A 87 14.44 -2.28 -2.09
N GLY A 88 15.31 -1.81 -1.21
CA GLY A 88 15.39 -2.29 0.16
C GLY A 88 14.35 -1.65 1.07
N LEU A 89 13.73 -2.46 1.91
CA LEU A 89 12.80 -2.05 2.95
C LEU A 89 13.41 -2.40 4.31
N TYR A 90 13.85 -1.39 5.04
CA TYR A 90 14.40 -1.54 6.38
C TYR A 90 13.39 -1.01 7.41
N ILE A 91 13.01 -1.87 8.34
CA ILE A 91 12.09 -1.54 9.43
C ILE A 91 12.76 -1.90 10.74
N GLU A 92 12.88 -0.94 11.64
CA GLU A 92 13.45 -1.11 12.98
C GLU A 92 12.40 -0.72 14.01
N ARG A 93 12.15 -1.59 14.98
CA ARG A 93 11.29 -1.33 16.14
C ARG A 93 12.14 -1.10 17.37
N LYS A 94 12.01 0.08 18.01
CA LYS A 94 12.70 0.48 19.22
C LYS A 94 11.76 0.68 20.41
N GLY A 95 12.25 0.46 21.61
CA GLY A 95 11.53 0.76 22.86
C GLY A 95 10.47 -0.27 23.25
N GLY A 96 10.65 -1.53 22.90
CA GLY A 96 9.88 -2.68 23.40
C GLY A 96 10.77 -3.64 24.19
N GLU A 97 10.20 -4.76 24.67
CA GLU A 97 10.97 -5.83 25.33
C GLU A 97 12.06 -6.43 24.43
N ARG A 98 11.89 -6.31 23.13
CA ARG A 98 12.87 -6.73 22.11
C ARG A 98 12.93 -5.70 20.99
N GLU A 99 14.12 -5.37 20.56
CA GLU A 99 14.37 -4.65 19.33
C GLU A 99 14.33 -5.63 18.18
N VAL A 100 13.64 -5.27 17.10
CA VAL A 100 13.49 -6.11 15.91
C VAL A 100 13.87 -5.30 14.69
N ILE A 101 14.73 -5.88 13.87
CA ILE A 101 15.12 -5.32 12.57
C ILE A 101 14.63 -6.28 11.49
N LEU A 102 13.90 -5.73 10.51
CA LEU A 102 13.60 -6.38 9.24
C LEU A 102 14.34 -5.63 8.14
N ASP A 103 15.24 -6.30 7.43
CA ASP A 103 15.85 -5.79 6.19
C ASP A 103 15.45 -6.74 5.06
N SER A 104 14.60 -6.28 4.15
CA SER A 104 14.01 -7.08 3.09
C SER A 104 13.73 -6.20 1.87
N SER A 105 12.97 -6.69 0.92
CA SER A 105 12.45 -5.92 -0.21
C SER A 105 10.93 -6.06 -0.30
N ILE A 106 10.28 -5.29 -1.18
CA ILE A 106 8.83 -5.39 -1.42
C ILE A 106 8.52 -6.80 -1.93
N PHE A 107 9.32 -7.28 -2.89
CA PHE A 107 9.24 -8.64 -3.42
C PHE A 107 10.58 -9.36 -3.22
N PRO A 108 10.77 -10.13 -2.14
CA PRO A 108 12.03 -10.84 -1.88
C PRO A 108 12.47 -11.77 -3.00
N THR A 109 11.52 -12.36 -3.72
CA THR A 109 11.78 -13.22 -4.86
C THR A 109 10.90 -12.84 -6.03
N VAL A 110 11.51 -12.69 -7.20
CA VAL A 110 10.82 -12.44 -8.48
C VAL A 110 11.39 -13.41 -9.52
N MET A 111 10.50 -14.18 -10.14
CA MET A 111 10.82 -15.05 -11.28
C MET A 111 9.98 -14.58 -12.47
N ILE A 112 10.63 -14.23 -13.56
CA ILE A 112 9.98 -13.73 -14.77
C ILE A 112 10.30 -14.68 -15.91
N SER A 113 9.28 -15.15 -16.63
CA SER A 113 9.47 -15.95 -17.84
C SER A 113 10.21 -15.16 -18.92
N SER A 114 10.97 -15.85 -19.75
CA SER A 114 11.75 -15.21 -20.79
C SER A 114 10.85 -14.50 -21.80
N ARG A 115 11.40 -13.48 -22.49
CA ARG A 115 10.66 -12.80 -23.58
C ARG A 115 10.33 -13.75 -24.72
N ARG A 116 11.16 -14.79 -24.93
CA ARG A 116 10.92 -15.85 -25.93
C ARG A 116 9.67 -16.65 -25.56
N ASP A 117 9.60 -17.14 -24.33
CA ASP A 117 8.46 -17.95 -23.87
C ASP A 117 7.17 -17.13 -23.86
N TRP A 118 7.25 -15.87 -23.40
CA TRP A 118 6.11 -14.96 -23.44
C TRP A 118 5.63 -14.67 -24.87
N LYS A 119 6.53 -14.53 -25.85
CA LYS A 119 6.14 -14.34 -27.26
C LYS A 119 5.53 -15.59 -27.89
N ALA A 120 6.06 -16.77 -27.49
CA ALA A 120 5.58 -18.05 -27.99
C ALA A 120 4.19 -18.41 -27.44
N ASP A 121 3.99 -18.21 -26.12
CA ASP A 121 2.72 -18.48 -25.44
C ASP A 121 2.51 -17.51 -24.26
N PRO A 122 1.97 -16.31 -24.52
CA PRO A 122 1.79 -15.29 -23.48
C PRO A 122 0.89 -15.72 -22.33
N LYS A 123 -0.03 -16.67 -22.58
CA LYS A 123 -1.02 -17.12 -21.59
C LYS A 123 -0.46 -18.16 -20.61
N ASN A 124 0.57 -18.93 -21.02
CA ASN A 124 1.13 -20.01 -20.22
C ASN A 124 2.55 -19.74 -19.69
N ALA A 125 3.19 -18.65 -20.14
CA ALA A 125 4.50 -18.24 -19.62
C ALA A 125 4.40 -17.75 -18.17
N ARG A 126 4.63 -18.66 -17.20
CA ARG A 126 4.43 -18.40 -15.77
C ARG A 126 5.56 -17.56 -15.18
N CYS A 127 5.17 -16.59 -14.40
CA CYS A 127 5.99 -15.77 -13.52
C CYS A 127 5.61 -16.05 -12.07
N TYR A 128 6.48 -15.69 -11.14
CA TYR A 128 6.23 -15.81 -9.71
C TYR A 128 6.78 -14.59 -8.97
N VAL A 129 6.03 -14.12 -7.99
CA VAL A 129 6.46 -13.10 -7.03
C VAL A 129 6.17 -13.59 -5.62
N GLN A 130 7.17 -13.51 -4.75
CA GLN A 130 7.00 -13.68 -3.32
C GLN A 130 6.75 -12.34 -2.67
N PHE A 131 5.72 -12.24 -1.83
CA PHE A 131 5.45 -11.06 -1.04
C PHE A 131 6.41 -10.91 0.14
N ASN A 132 6.55 -9.68 0.63
CA ASN A 132 7.35 -9.39 1.81
C ASN A 132 6.95 -10.28 3.00
N PRO A 133 7.92 -10.70 3.86
CA PRO A 133 7.62 -11.54 5.03
C PRO A 133 6.53 -10.97 5.96
N LEU A 134 6.38 -9.64 6.05
CA LEU A 134 5.29 -9.04 6.84
C LEU A 134 3.91 -9.34 6.25
N VAL A 135 3.80 -9.42 4.92
CA VAL A 135 2.55 -9.80 4.24
C VAL A 135 2.23 -11.26 4.56
N THR A 136 3.23 -12.15 4.45
CA THR A 136 3.09 -13.57 4.82
C THR A 136 2.62 -13.71 6.27
N ALA A 137 3.31 -13.06 7.21
CA ALA A 137 2.94 -13.10 8.62
C ALA A 137 1.52 -12.55 8.86
N SER A 138 1.12 -11.48 8.17
CA SER A 138 -0.24 -10.93 8.27
C SER A 138 -1.32 -11.89 7.77
N ILE A 139 -1.02 -12.66 6.71
CA ILE A 139 -1.92 -13.69 6.19
C ILE A 139 -2.06 -14.84 7.19
N GLU A 140 -0.93 -15.33 7.75
CA GLU A 140 -0.90 -16.44 8.71
C GLU A 140 -1.71 -16.15 9.99
N VAL A 141 -1.63 -14.92 10.50
CA VAL A 141 -2.36 -14.50 11.71
C VAL A 141 -3.68 -13.78 11.42
N LEU A 142 -4.10 -13.72 10.16
CA LEU A 142 -5.35 -13.10 9.70
C LEU A 142 -5.50 -11.62 10.12
N THR A 143 -4.41 -10.89 10.22
CA THR A 143 -4.40 -9.45 10.58
C THR A 143 -4.49 -8.51 9.39
N PHE A 144 -4.63 -9.05 8.17
CA PHE A 144 -4.79 -8.25 6.97
C PHE A 144 -6.17 -7.56 6.91
N ARG A 145 -6.22 -6.41 6.25
CA ARG A 145 -7.46 -5.70 5.93
C ARG A 145 -7.81 -5.93 4.47
N GLN A 146 -9.10 -6.18 4.22
CA GLN A 146 -9.64 -6.26 2.86
C GLN A 146 -10.05 -4.86 2.43
N PHE A 147 -9.65 -4.46 1.23
CA PHE A 147 -10.05 -3.20 0.60
C PHE A 147 -10.96 -3.49 -0.58
N ASP A 148 -11.82 -2.55 -0.90
CA ASP A 148 -12.47 -2.55 -2.21
C ASP A 148 -11.41 -2.18 -3.26
N TYR A 149 -10.93 -3.20 -3.96
CA TYR A 149 -9.90 -3.09 -4.98
C TYR A 149 -10.33 -2.19 -6.15
N GLU A 150 -11.60 -2.26 -6.56
CA GLU A 150 -12.13 -1.47 -7.66
C GLU A 150 -12.05 0.03 -7.33
N THR A 151 -12.53 0.40 -6.16
CA THR A 151 -12.43 1.78 -5.67
C THR A 151 -10.97 2.21 -5.54
N LEU A 152 -10.11 1.35 -4.96
CA LEU A 152 -8.70 1.66 -4.76
C LEU A 152 -7.98 1.96 -6.08
N MET A 153 -8.17 1.11 -7.11
CA MET A 153 -7.52 1.28 -8.42
C MET A 153 -8.14 2.39 -9.26
N SER A 154 -9.30 2.90 -8.90
CA SER A 154 -9.98 3.98 -9.62
C SER A 154 -9.52 5.38 -9.21
N TYR A 155 -8.64 5.51 -8.21
CA TYR A 155 -8.08 6.80 -7.81
C TYR A 155 -7.06 7.32 -8.82
N SER A 156 -7.13 8.63 -9.07
CA SER A 156 -6.25 9.32 -10.02
C SER A 156 -4.83 9.55 -9.49
N CYS A 157 -4.63 9.49 -8.16
CA CYS A 157 -3.32 9.76 -7.58
C CYS A 157 -2.97 8.83 -6.41
N GLN A 158 -1.68 8.69 -6.16
CA GLN A 158 -1.13 7.84 -5.10
C GLN A 158 -1.56 8.29 -3.70
N LEU A 159 -1.67 9.59 -3.45
CA LEU A 159 -2.07 10.12 -2.14
C LEU A 159 -3.50 9.72 -1.79
N SER A 160 -4.42 9.66 -2.77
CA SER A 160 -5.80 9.20 -2.57
C SER A 160 -5.85 7.73 -2.16
N ARG A 161 -5.09 6.87 -2.83
CA ARG A 161 -4.96 5.45 -2.46
C ARG A 161 -4.37 5.29 -1.06
N TRP A 162 -3.29 6.02 -0.78
CA TRP A 162 -2.64 5.98 0.53
C TRP A 162 -3.57 6.42 1.66
N LEU A 163 -4.30 7.54 1.47
CA LEU A 163 -5.22 8.06 2.48
C LEU A 163 -6.41 7.14 2.70
N HIS A 164 -6.94 6.53 1.65
CA HIS A 164 -7.99 5.53 1.74
C HIS A 164 -7.52 4.31 2.57
N LYS A 165 -6.35 3.75 2.26
CA LYS A 165 -5.74 2.67 3.05
C LYS A 165 -5.52 3.08 4.51
N ARG A 166 -5.05 4.31 4.75
CA ARG A 166 -4.88 4.85 6.11
C ARG A 166 -6.19 4.89 6.88
N LEU A 167 -7.29 5.27 6.26
CA LEU A 167 -8.61 5.24 6.88
C LEU A 167 -9.02 3.82 7.26
N TYR A 168 -8.83 2.84 6.37
CA TYR A 168 -9.10 1.42 6.69
C TYR A 168 -8.32 0.90 7.89
N HIS A 169 -7.08 1.35 8.06
CA HIS A 169 -6.26 0.89 9.18
C HIS A 169 -6.52 1.61 10.49
N ASN A 170 -6.82 2.90 10.44
CA ASN A 170 -6.84 3.76 11.63
C ASN A 170 -8.25 4.16 12.10
N TYR A 171 -9.28 4.00 11.27
CA TYR A 171 -10.67 4.30 11.69
C TYR A 171 -11.30 3.11 12.43
N VAL A 172 -10.66 2.73 13.56
CA VAL A 172 -11.08 1.57 14.37
C VAL A 172 -12.35 1.83 15.16
N ASN A 173 -12.58 3.08 15.59
CA ASN A 173 -13.78 3.50 16.31
C ASN A 173 -14.84 4.06 15.35
N ALA A 174 -15.16 3.28 14.30
CA ALA A 174 -16.10 3.69 13.28
C ALA A 174 -17.53 3.74 13.84
N GLU A 175 -18.07 4.95 13.98
CA GLU A 175 -19.44 5.22 14.38
C GLU A 175 -20.05 6.28 13.47
N ILE A 176 -21.37 6.27 13.32
CA ILE A 176 -22.10 7.31 12.62
C ILE A 176 -21.87 8.62 13.37
N LEU A 177 -21.47 9.69 12.66
CA LEU A 177 -21.10 11.00 13.18
C LEU A 177 -19.70 11.07 13.84
N ASN A 178 -18.97 9.98 13.97
CA ASN A 178 -17.59 10.03 14.45
C ASN A 178 -16.66 10.49 13.34
N THR A 179 -15.89 11.54 13.61
CA THR A 179 -14.95 12.15 12.64
C THR A 179 -13.56 11.53 12.76
N TYR A 180 -12.85 11.45 11.65
CA TYR A 180 -11.44 11.07 11.63
C TYR A 180 -10.55 12.30 11.49
N HIS A 181 -9.55 12.44 12.35
CA HIS A 181 -8.72 13.63 12.40
C HIS A 181 -7.26 13.33 12.10
N PHE A 182 -6.60 14.24 11.40
CA PHE A 182 -5.14 14.21 11.23
C PHE A 182 -4.56 15.60 10.97
N LEU A 183 -3.28 15.73 11.20
CA LEU A 183 -2.50 16.92 10.89
C LEU A 183 -1.84 16.78 9.51
N LEU A 184 -1.72 17.88 8.77
CA LEU A 184 -1.03 17.92 7.48
C LEU A 184 0.42 17.42 7.61
N LYS A 185 1.14 17.86 8.65
CA LYS A 185 2.50 17.40 8.95
C LYS A 185 2.57 15.87 9.15
N SER A 186 1.54 15.27 9.75
CA SER A 186 1.48 13.82 9.91
C SER A 186 1.32 13.10 8.56
N VAL A 187 0.46 13.62 7.68
CA VAL A 187 0.30 13.07 6.32
C VAL A 187 1.60 13.21 5.55
N LYS A 188 2.24 14.38 5.60
CA LYS A 188 3.53 14.64 4.93
C LYS A 188 4.60 13.65 5.39
N ARG A 189 4.77 13.48 6.71
CA ARG A 189 5.74 12.57 7.31
C ARG A 189 5.47 11.10 6.95
N ASP A 190 4.22 10.68 7.07
CA ASP A 190 3.84 9.26 7.02
C ASP A 190 3.69 8.76 5.58
N SER A 191 3.26 9.63 4.64
CA SER A 191 3.08 9.26 3.23
C SER A 191 4.36 9.43 2.41
N GLY A 192 5.18 10.45 2.75
CA GLY A 192 6.30 10.87 1.88
C GLY A 192 5.88 11.47 0.55
N LEU A 193 4.57 11.73 0.33
CA LEU A 193 4.01 12.17 -0.96
C LEU A 193 3.79 13.70 -1.04
N LEU A 194 3.87 14.40 0.09
CA LEU A 194 3.72 15.85 0.18
C LEU A 194 5.10 16.49 0.33
N ASN A 195 5.79 16.72 -0.78
CA ASN A 195 7.19 17.19 -0.79
C ASN A 195 7.36 18.61 -1.35
N ASN A 196 6.27 19.41 -1.36
CA ASN A 196 6.37 20.78 -1.83
C ASN A 196 7.08 21.67 -0.79
N GLU A 197 7.79 22.68 -1.28
CA GLU A 197 8.44 23.68 -0.43
C GLU A 197 7.41 24.54 0.33
N ARG A 198 6.28 24.81 -0.31
CA ARG A 198 5.22 25.66 0.25
C ARG A 198 4.09 24.83 0.82
N ILE A 199 3.80 25.04 2.10
CA ILE A 199 2.68 24.37 2.79
C ILE A 199 1.33 24.57 2.08
N SER A 200 1.13 25.71 1.40
CA SER A 200 -0.08 25.97 0.63
C SER A 200 -0.27 25.04 -0.57
N GLN A 201 0.82 24.58 -1.18
CA GLN A 201 0.77 23.58 -2.27
C GLN A 201 0.43 22.20 -1.74
N ASP A 202 1.04 21.81 -0.60
CA ASP A 202 0.69 20.56 0.09
C ASP A 202 -0.78 20.54 0.51
N MET A 203 -1.27 21.66 1.05
CA MET A 203 -2.70 21.82 1.40
C MET A 203 -3.59 21.63 0.17
N LYS A 204 -3.30 22.33 -0.93
CA LYS A 204 -4.08 22.22 -2.16
C LYS A 204 -4.12 20.79 -2.69
N TYR A 205 -2.99 20.11 -2.71
CA TYR A 205 -2.90 18.72 -3.18
C TYR A 205 -3.69 17.77 -2.28
N LEU A 206 -3.57 17.94 -0.95
CA LEU A 206 -4.37 17.15 -0.01
C LEU A 206 -5.87 17.43 -0.14
N GLU A 207 -6.29 18.68 -0.32
CA GLU A 207 -7.70 19.03 -0.50
C GLU A 207 -8.28 18.42 -1.79
N GLN A 208 -7.55 18.42 -2.89
CA GLN A 208 -7.94 17.70 -4.11
C GLN A 208 -8.09 16.19 -3.86
N THR A 209 -7.18 15.61 -3.08
CA THR A 209 -7.27 14.22 -2.63
C THR A 209 -8.57 13.96 -1.84
N LEU A 210 -8.90 14.84 -0.89
CA LEU A 210 -10.13 14.72 -0.09
C LEU A 210 -11.41 14.88 -0.93
N GLU A 211 -11.38 15.75 -1.93
CA GLU A 211 -12.47 15.86 -2.90
C GLU A 211 -12.65 14.57 -3.73
N GLU A 212 -11.56 13.90 -4.08
CA GLU A 212 -11.63 12.61 -4.76
C GLU A 212 -12.22 11.52 -3.86
N LEU A 213 -11.84 11.45 -2.58
CA LEU A 213 -12.45 10.56 -1.60
C LEU A 213 -13.95 10.82 -1.42
N ASN A 214 -14.35 12.09 -1.45
CA ASN A 214 -15.76 12.48 -1.41
C ASN A 214 -16.53 11.97 -2.64
N LYS A 215 -16.00 12.18 -3.85
CA LYS A 215 -16.59 11.67 -5.10
C LYS A 215 -16.73 10.14 -5.11
N LYS A 216 -15.89 9.43 -4.36
CA LYS A 216 -15.93 7.96 -4.21
C LYS A 216 -16.74 7.49 -2.99
N ASN A 217 -17.49 8.37 -2.34
CA ASN A 217 -18.31 8.03 -1.18
C ASN A 217 -17.56 7.45 0.03
N ILE A 218 -16.28 7.78 0.17
CA ILE A 218 -15.51 7.39 1.36
C ILE A 218 -15.76 8.39 2.50
N ILE A 219 -15.77 9.67 2.16
CA ILE A 219 -16.18 10.75 3.05
C ILE A 219 -17.29 11.56 2.37
N TYR A 220 -18.15 12.22 3.13
CA TYR A 220 -19.09 13.18 2.56
C TYR A 220 -18.66 14.63 2.75
N GLY A 221 -17.53 14.87 3.43
CA GLY A 221 -16.94 16.20 3.54
C GLY A 221 -15.78 16.25 4.53
N PHE A 222 -15.17 17.39 4.62
CA PHE A 222 -14.11 17.68 5.57
C PHE A 222 -14.14 19.14 6.03
N GLN A 223 -13.57 19.39 7.19
CA GLN A 223 -13.31 20.72 7.74
C GLN A 223 -11.81 20.86 7.94
N LYS A 224 -11.30 22.10 7.85
CA LYS A 224 -9.91 22.42 8.15
C LYS A 224 -9.80 23.52 9.19
N GLU A 225 -8.82 23.38 10.07
CA GLU A 225 -8.46 24.35 11.09
C GLU A 225 -6.98 24.70 10.93
N ILE A 226 -6.70 25.96 10.57
CA ILE A 226 -5.34 26.42 10.33
C ILE A 226 -4.70 26.76 11.68
N ARG A 227 -3.59 26.10 11.98
CA ARG A 227 -2.75 26.38 13.14
C ARG A 227 -1.64 27.33 12.74
N ARG A 228 -1.58 28.47 13.41
CA ARG A 228 -0.60 29.50 13.13
C ARG A 228 0.50 29.51 14.20
N GLY A 229 1.74 29.65 13.75
CA GLY A 229 2.91 29.78 14.60
C GLY A 229 3.37 31.24 14.72
N LYS A 230 4.66 31.41 14.98
CA LYS A 230 5.30 32.72 15.06
C LYS A 230 5.07 33.55 13.78
N TYR A 231 4.94 34.84 13.92
CA TYR A 231 4.71 35.77 12.82
C TYR A 231 3.46 35.47 11.97
N ASN A 232 2.42 34.88 12.58
CA ASN A 232 1.16 34.53 11.91
C ASN A 232 1.30 33.59 10.69
N ARG A 233 2.43 32.89 10.55
CA ARG A 233 2.67 31.91 9.50
C ARG A 233 1.93 30.62 9.80
N ILE A 234 1.46 29.93 8.75
CA ILE A 234 0.84 28.61 8.90
C ILE A 234 1.91 27.63 9.38
N ASP A 235 1.71 27.08 10.58
CA ASP A 235 2.57 26.05 11.15
C ASP A 235 2.09 24.65 10.78
N ASP A 236 0.78 24.39 10.92
CA ASP A 236 0.15 23.11 10.56
C ASP A 236 -1.33 23.32 10.23
N VAL A 237 -1.99 22.28 9.73
CA VAL A 237 -3.44 22.29 9.47
C VAL A 237 -4.05 21.01 10.00
N LEU A 238 -5.06 21.13 10.86
CA LEU A 238 -5.87 20.01 11.31
C LEU A 238 -7.02 19.80 10.33
N TYR A 239 -7.10 18.61 9.76
CA TYR A 239 -8.23 18.16 8.95
C TYR A 239 -9.13 17.24 9.77
N LYS A 240 -10.45 17.51 9.69
CA LYS A 240 -11.50 16.70 10.31
C LYS A 240 -12.35 16.13 9.18
N LEU A 241 -12.23 14.83 8.95
CA LEU A 241 -12.99 14.13 7.93
C LEU A 241 -14.30 13.61 8.51
N MET A 242 -15.34 13.69 7.73
CA MET A 242 -16.65 13.13 8.00
C MET A 242 -16.84 11.89 7.10
N PRO A 243 -16.55 10.67 7.59
CA PRO A 243 -16.74 9.46 6.81
C PRO A 243 -18.19 9.27 6.36
N SER A 244 -18.40 8.68 5.20
CA SER A 244 -19.74 8.37 4.71
C SER A 244 -20.41 7.29 5.57
N ILE A 245 -21.71 7.16 5.48
CA ILE A 245 -22.47 6.12 6.19
C ILE A 245 -22.06 4.75 5.64
N GLU A 246 -21.91 4.64 4.33
CA GLU A 246 -21.52 3.41 3.64
C GLU A 246 -20.14 2.96 4.11
N PHE A 247 -19.14 3.84 4.07
CA PHE A 247 -17.79 3.56 4.53
C PHE A 247 -17.75 3.23 6.03
N THR A 248 -18.51 3.98 6.86
CA THR A 248 -18.60 3.70 8.30
C THR A 248 -19.18 2.30 8.57
N ASN A 249 -20.22 1.89 7.85
CA ASN A 249 -20.80 0.55 7.98
C ASN A 249 -19.85 -0.55 7.51
N GLU A 250 -19.08 -0.30 6.46
CA GLU A 250 -18.04 -1.21 5.99
C GLU A 250 -16.95 -1.38 7.05
N MET A 251 -16.47 -0.29 7.63
CA MET A 251 -15.47 -0.30 8.70
C MET A 251 -15.95 -1.01 9.95
N LYS A 252 -17.22 -0.83 10.37
CA LYS A 252 -17.82 -1.60 11.47
C LYS A 252 -17.77 -3.10 11.22
N LYS A 253 -18.14 -3.54 10.01
CA LYS A 253 -18.07 -4.95 9.62
C LYS A 253 -16.63 -5.47 9.63
N ALA A 254 -15.68 -4.70 9.10
CA ALA A 254 -14.27 -5.08 9.08
C ALA A 254 -13.66 -5.15 10.49
N ASN A 255 -13.98 -4.20 11.37
CA ASN A 255 -13.53 -4.18 12.75
C ASN A 255 -14.12 -5.35 13.56
N LYS A 256 -15.40 -5.68 13.36
CA LYS A 256 -16.04 -6.86 13.99
C LYS A 256 -15.36 -8.15 13.56
N ARG A 257 -15.10 -8.35 12.25
CA ARG A 257 -14.37 -9.54 11.77
C ARG A 257 -12.99 -9.66 12.41
N ALA A 258 -12.25 -8.56 12.52
CA ALA A 258 -10.95 -8.56 13.17
C ALA A 258 -11.04 -8.96 14.65
N ALA A 259 -12.03 -8.45 15.38
CA ALA A 259 -12.27 -8.83 16.78
C ALA A 259 -12.65 -10.30 16.91
N ASP A 260 -13.54 -10.82 16.05
CA ASP A 260 -13.95 -12.22 16.05
C ASP A 260 -12.78 -13.18 15.76
N ILE A 261 -11.84 -12.80 14.89
CA ILE A 261 -10.63 -13.57 14.60
C ILE A 261 -9.74 -13.61 15.84
N HIS A 262 -9.51 -12.47 16.50
CA HIS A 262 -8.70 -12.41 17.70
C HIS A 262 -9.29 -13.21 18.86
N THR A 263 -10.61 -13.26 19.02
CA THR A 263 -11.26 -14.04 20.06
C THR A 263 -11.25 -15.55 19.78
N LYS A 264 -11.36 -15.95 18.52
CA LYS A 264 -11.37 -17.37 18.11
C LYS A 264 -9.98 -17.99 17.94
N SER A 265 -8.92 -17.20 17.89
CA SER A 265 -7.54 -17.65 17.70
C SER A 265 -6.55 -17.27 18.82
N PRO A 266 -6.94 -17.24 20.12
CA PRO A 266 -5.98 -16.93 21.17
C PRO A 266 -4.90 -18.01 21.35
N ALA A 267 -5.10 -19.22 20.81
CA ALA A 267 -4.25 -20.39 21.02
C ALA A 267 -3.28 -20.72 19.87
N ARG A 268 -3.27 -19.97 18.77
CA ARG A 268 -2.45 -20.28 17.59
C ARG A 268 -1.23 -19.38 17.37
N LEU A 269 -0.89 -18.54 18.31
CA LEU A 269 0.44 -17.93 18.33
C LEU A 269 1.37 -18.91 19.05
N PRO A 270 2.20 -19.69 18.35
CA PRO A 270 3.26 -20.45 19.02
C PRO A 270 4.12 -19.41 19.74
N ALA A 271 4.41 -19.67 21.02
CA ALA A 271 5.18 -18.77 21.90
C ALA A 271 6.59 -18.40 21.34
N HIS A 272 6.99 -19.00 20.23
CA HIS A 272 8.29 -18.81 19.56
C HIS A 272 8.28 -17.97 18.29
N ARG A 273 7.11 -17.44 17.81
CA ARG A 273 7.03 -16.62 16.59
C ARG A 273 6.52 -15.20 16.81
N LYS A 274 6.87 -14.61 17.95
CA LYS A 274 6.76 -13.16 18.10
C LYS A 274 7.99 -12.52 17.44
N LEU A 275 7.87 -12.20 16.17
CA LEU A 275 8.79 -11.27 15.50
C LEU A 275 8.71 -9.87 16.13
#